data_a7ed6127c9b0e7f2c58888e346fdd4ff
#
_entry.id   a7ed6127c9b0e7f2c58888e346fdd4ff
#
_cell.length_a   1.000
_cell.length_b   1.000
_cell.length_c   1.000
_cell.angle_alpha   90.00
_cell.angle_beta   90.00
_cell.angle_gamma   90.00
#
_symmetry.space_group_name_H-M   'P 1'
#
loop_
_entity.id
_entity.type
_entity.pdbx_description
1 polymer ?
#
loop_
_entity_poly.entity_id
_entity_poly.type
_entity_poly.pdbx_seq_one_letter_code
_entity_poly.pdbx_strand_id
1 'polypeptide(L)'
;MFLNKDASVKKEPWYIHQLTQNELKVFVEESRTGKTNDKAFIGTIIPDAAQRIEAICGKKVKKIMLESEAVRHSFKKAGHNLKDDDLLHIVDVINTTKDIKVSDVTHQNNECLEICTNISGEITFVMEVRIHYGGWLALVTCYRLNRGGATL
;
A
#
# COMPACT_ATOMS: atom_id res chain seq x y z
N MET A 1 24.12 10.95 -19.37
CA MET A 1 23.76 11.16 -19.39
C MET A 1 23.28 11.19 -19.26
N PHE A 2 23.10 11.39 -19.21
CA PHE A 2 22.51 11.60 -19.25
C PHE A 2 21.96 12.14 -19.33
N LEU A 3 21.82 12.49 -19.39
CA LEU A 3 21.27 12.99 -19.56
C LEU A 3 20.54 13.27 -19.78
N ASN A 4 20.46 13.56 -19.84
CA ASN A 4 19.82 13.81 -20.08
C ASN A 4 19.25 13.79 -20.43
N LYS A 5 19.41 13.74 -20.51
CA LYS A 5 18.96 13.79 -20.89
C LYS A 5 18.07 14.02 -21.20
N ASP A 6 18.17 14.15 -21.35
CA ASP A 6 17.48 14.47 -21.67
C ASP A 6 16.42 14.98 -21.66
N ALA A 7 16.70 15.73 -21.75
CA ALA A 7 15.61 16.68 -21.53
C ALA A 7 14.46 16.47 -22.48
N SER A 8 14.76 15.99 -23.59
CA SER A 8 13.73 15.68 -24.57
C SER A 8 13.02 14.35 -24.32
N VAL A 9 13.52 13.59 -23.37
CA VAL A 9 12.91 12.30 -23.02
C VAL A 9 11.90 12.55 -21.93
N LYS A 10 10.64 12.35 -22.23
CA LYS A 10 9.59 12.48 -21.24
C LYS A 10 9.61 11.31 -20.28
N LYS A 11 9.50 11.60 -19.01
CA LYS A 11 9.32 10.53 -18.04
C LYS A 11 7.98 9.87 -18.26
N GLU A 12 7.99 8.56 -18.20
CA GLU A 12 6.77 7.80 -18.25
C GLU A 12 5.93 8.14 -17.03
N PRO A 13 4.60 8.28 -17.16
CA PRO A 13 3.74 8.50 -15.98
C PRO A 13 3.88 7.34 -14.99
N TRP A 14 3.80 7.66 -13.72
CA TRP A 14 3.97 6.68 -12.65
C TRP A 14 3.02 5.48 -12.77
N TYR A 15 1.87 5.66 -13.37
CA TYR A 15 0.83 4.63 -13.44
C TYR A 15 0.99 3.67 -14.62
N ILE A 16 2.01 3.84 -15.43
CA ILE A 16 2.26 2.97 -16.60
C ILE A 16 3.15 1.78 -16.23
N HIS A 17 4.24 2.04 -15.50
CA HIS A 17 5.23 1.03 -15.20
C HIS A 17 5.03 0.47 -13.80
N GLN A 18 4.69 -0.83 -13.71
CA GLN A 18 4.63 -1.50 -12.44
C GLN A 18 6.05 -1.76 -11.94
N LEU A 19 6.34 -1.34 -10.72
CA LEU A 19 7.66 -1.53 -10.14
C LEU A 19 7.96 -3.02 -9.93
N THR A 20 9.21 -3.39 -10.23
CA THR A 20 9.70 -4.69 -9.82
C THR A 20 9.90 -4.70 -8.31
N GLN A 21 10.16 -5.87 -7.75
CA GLN A 21 10.38 -5.98 -6.31
C GLN A 21 11.59 -5.14 -5.87
N ASN A 22 12.66 -5.14 -6.66
CA ASN A 22 13.83 -4.32 -6.35
C ASN A 22 13.53 -2.83 -6.45
N GLU A 23 12.77 -2.43 -7.44
CA GLU A 23 12.37 -1.03 -7.58
C GLU A 23 11.48 -0.58 -6.44
N LEU A 24 10.59 -1.45 -5.99
CA LEU A 24 9.73 -1.15 -4.84
C LEU A 24 10.58 -0.96 -3.58
N LYS A 25 11.58 -1.81 -3.38
CA LYS A 25 12.47 -1.68 -2.24
C LYS A 25 13.17 -0.33 -2.25
N VAL A 26 13.68 0.09 -3.39
CA VAL A 26 14.33 1.39 -3.54
C VAL A 26 13.33 2.52 -3.26
N PHE A 27 12.13 2.41 -3.82
CA PHE A 27 11.08 3.41 -3.61
C PHE A 27 10.76 3.59 -2.14
N VAL A 28 10.62 2.48 -1.41
CA VAL A 28 10.34 2.51 0.03
C VAL A 28 11.48 3.17 0.79
N GLU A 29 12.72 2.78 0.50
CA GLU A 29 13.87 3.35 1.18
C GLU A 29 14.00 4.85 0.93
N GLU A 30 13.86 5.27 -0.32
CA GLU A 30 13.93 6.68 -0.66
C GLU A 30 12.79 7.49 -0.05
N SER A 31 11.61 6.89 0.01
CA SER A 31 10.46 7.54 0.61
C SER A 31 10.64 7.76 2.11
N ARG A 32 11.28 6.81 2.79
CA ARG A 32 11.51 6.91 4.24
C ARG A 32 12.48 8.04 4.59
N THR A 33 13.50 8.22 3.78
CA THR A 33 14.59 9.15 4.09
C THR A 33 14.45 10.50 3.41
N GLY A 34 13.65 10.59 2.37
CA GLY A 34 13.50 11.80 1.58
C GLY A 34 12.27 12.59 1.95
N LYS A 35 12.01 13.60 1.14
CA LYS A 35 10.83 14.46 1.26
C LYS A 35 10.04 14.51 -0.02
N THR A 36 10.18 13.45 -0.83
CA THR A 36 9.49 13.38 -2.11
C THR A 36 7.99 13.14 -1.92
N ASN A 37 7.21 13.52 -2.92
CA ASN A 37 5.78 13.24 -2.97
C ASN A 37 5.49 12.47 -4.24
N ASP A 38 6.08 11.29 -4.32
CA ASP A 38 5.96 10.44 -5.50
C ASP A 38 4.88 9.39 -5.29
N LYS A 39 4.37 8.89 -6.40
CA LYS A 39 3.44 7.78 -6.45
C LYS A 39 4.08 6.66 -7.26
N ALA A 40 3.73 5.42 -6.92
CA ALA A 40 4.24 4.26 -7.64
C ALA A 40 3.13 3.24 -7.86
N PHE A 41 3.13 2.64 -9.03
CA PHE A 41 2.26 1.53 -9.36
C PHE A 41 3.00 0.27 -8.92
N ILE A 42 2.47 -0.41 -7.88
CA ILE A 42 3.22 -1.51 -7.26
C ILE A 42 2.64 -2.89 -7.52
N GLY A 43 1.42 -2.99 -8.04
CA GLY A 43 0.88 -4.29 -8.36
C GLY A 43 -0.55 -4.24 -8.86
N THR A 44 -1.02 -5.38 -9.35
CA THR A 44 -2.40 -5.54 -9.81
C THR A 44 -3.17 -6.38 -8.80
N ILE A 45 -4.48 -6.20 -8.81
CA ILE A 45 -5.38 -6.94 -7.94
C ILE A 45 -5.92 -8.11 -8.76
N ILE A 46 -5.72 -9.33 -8.26
CA ILE A 46 -6.18 -10.52 -8.98
C ILE A 46 -7.72 -10.57 -8.97
N PRO A 47 -8.32 -11.25 -9.94
CA PRO A 47 -9.80 -11.26 -10.06
C PRO A 47 -10.52 -11.71 -8.79
N ASP A 48 -10.03 -12.73 -8.10
CA ASP A 48 -10.67 -13.19 -6.87
C ASP A 48 -10.68 -12.12 -5.79
N ALA A 49 -9.57 -11.42 -5.62
CA ALA A 49 -9.47 -10.35 -4.63
C ALA A 49 -10.36 -9.17 -5.03
N ALA A 50 -10.36 -8.82 -6.31
CA ALA A 50 -11.20 -7.73 -6.80
C ALA A 50 -12.68 -8.03 -6.57
N GLN A 51 -13.10 -9.26 -6.77
CA GLN A 51 -14.49 -9.67 -6.54
C GLN A 51 -14.83 -9.60 -5.04
N ARG A 52 -13.93 -10.03 -4.18
CA ARG A 52 -14.15 -9.95 -2.74
C ARG A 52 -14.34 -8.50 -2.30
N ILE A 53 -13.50 -7.62 -2.81
CA ILE A 53 -13.57 -6.20 -2.45
C ILE A 53 -14.86 -5.58 -2.98
N GLU A 54 -15.22 -5.89 -4.21
CA GLU A 54 -16.46 -5.36 -4.78
C GLU A 54 -17.68 -5.83 -3.99
N ALA A 55 -17.67 -7.07 -3.53
CA ALA A 55 -18.77 -7.61 -2.73
C ALA A 55 -18.90 -6.87 -1.39
N ILE A 56 -17.80 -6.37 -0.86
CA ILE A 56 -17.78 -5.68 0.42
C ILE A 56 -18.19 -4.21 0.30
N CYS A 57 -17.71 -3.52 -0.71
CA CYS A 57 -17.89 -2.06 -0.79
C CYS A 57 -18.59 -1.58 -2.07
N GLY A 58 -18.88 -2.47 -3.00
CA GLY A 58 -19.57 -2.09 -4.22
C GLY A 58 -18.71 -1.40 -5.25
N LYS A 59 -17.41 -1.35 -5.05
CA LYS A 59 -16.50 -0.64 -5.94
C LYS A 59 -15.54 -1.59 -6.63
N LYS A 60 -15.27 -1.30 -7.90
CA LYS A 60 -14.35 -2.09 -8.70
C LYS A 60 -12.95 -1.55 -8.54
N VAL A 61 -12.02 -2.43 -8.23
CA VAL A 61 -10.62 -2.08 -8.05
C VAL A 61 -9.76 -2.96 -8.96
N LYS A 62 -8.64 -2.41 -9.41
CA LYS A 62 -7.79 -3.11 -10.38
C LYS A 62 -6.31 -3.08 -10.03
N LYS A 63 -5.84 -2.00 -9.45
CA LYS A 63 -4.41 -1.77 -9.29
C LYS A 63 -4.11 -1.19 -7.91
N ILE A 64 -2.87 -1.33 -7.51
CA ILE A 64 -2.40 -0.91 -6.19
C ILE A 64 -1.32 0.14 -6.37
N MET A 65 -1.45 1.26 -5.66
CA MET A 65 -0.44 2.29 -5.68
C MET A 65 0.08 2.56 -4.28
N LEU A 66 1.29 3.08 -4.22
CA LEU A 66 1.94 3.46 -2.98
C LEU A 66 2.45 4.88 -3.12
N GLU A 67 2.17 5.70 -2.13
CA GLU A 67 2.61 7.08 -2.11
C GLU A 67 3.72 7.26 -1.09
N SER A 68 4.71 8.09 -1.41
CA SER A 68 5.83 8.36 -0.52
C SER A 68 5.38 8.79 0.87
N GLU A 69 4.35 9.63 0.93
CA GLU A 69 3.83 10.11 2.20
C GLU A 69 3.27 8.99 3.05
N ALA A 70 2.58 8.03 2.43
CA ALA A 70 2.05 6.88 3.16
C ALA A 70 3.17 6.01 3.72
N VAL A 71 4.26 5.86 2.97
CA VAL A 71 5.43 5.13 3.45
C VAL A 71 5.99 5.82 4.70
N ARG A 72 6.24 7.11 4.62
CA ARG A 72 6.79 7.85 5.75
C ARG A 72 5.88 7.78 6.97
N HIS A 73 4.58 7.97 6.74
CA HIS A 73 3.61 7.92 7.83
C HIS A 73 3.62 6.56 8.52
N SER A 74 3.66 5.49 7.75
CA SER A 74 3.62 4.13 8.30
C SER A 74 4.83 3.84 9.17
N PHE A 75 6.02 4.24 8.74
CA PHE A 75 7.24 3.99 9.51
C PHE A 75 7.48 4.98 10.64
N LYS A 76 7.01 6.20 10.49
CA LYS A 76 7.29 7.25 11.44
C LYS A 76 6.49 7.13 12.73
N LYS A 77 5.29 6.60 12.65
CA LYS A 77 4.40 6.60 13.79
C LYS A 77 4.83 5.58 14.83
N ALA A 78 5.01 6.05 16.06
CA ALA A 78 5.37 5.19 17.19
C ALA A 78 4.28 4.14 17.40
N GLY A 79 4.68 2.93 17.70
CA GLY A 79 3.72 1.84 17.95
C GLY A 79 3.31 1.06 16.72
N HIS A 80 3.70 1.48 15.54
CA HIS A 80 3.39 0.71 14.33
C HIS A 80 4.24 -0.54 14.20
N ASN A 81 5.43 -0.54 14.78
CA ASN A 81 6.30 -1.72 14.86
C ASN A 81 6.62 -2.38 13.54
N LEU A 82 6.68 -1.59 12.48
CA LEU A 82 6.96 -2.13 11.15
C LEU A 82 8.42 -2.55 11.01
N LYS A 83 8.62 -3.62 10.26
CA LYS A 83 9.94 -4.05 9.84
C LYS A 83 10.23 -3.49 8.46
N ASP A 84 11.52 -3.43 8.12
CA ASP A 84 11.95 -2.80 6.88
C ASP A 84 11.27 -3.36 5.63
N ASP A 85 11.00 -4.65 5.63
CA ASP A 85 10.43 -5.32 4.45
C ASP A 85 8.91 -5.39 4.44
N ASP A 86 8.25 -4.87 5.45
CA ASP A 86 6.79 -5.03 5.56
C ASP A 86 6.03 -4.46 4.37
N LEU A 87 6.44 -3.31 3.86
CA LEU A 87 5.73 -2.71 2.74
C LEU A 87 5.95 -3.45 1.42
N LEU A 88 6.91 -4.37 1.37
CA LEU A 88 7.11 -5.19 0.19
C LEU A 88 6.04 -6.26 0.04
N HIS A 89 5.23 -6.48 1.06
CA HIS A 89 4.19 -7.50 1.06
C HIS A 89 2.78 -6.97 0.82
N ILE A 90 2.63 -5.68 0.57
CA ILE A 90 1.32 -5.05 0.40
C ILE A 90 0.48 -5.76 -0.65
N VAL A 91 1.07 -6.01 -1.81
CA VAL A 91 0.35 -6.62 -2.94
C VAL A 91 -0.13 -8.03 -2.59
N ASP A 92 0.75 -8.83 -2.00
CA ASP A 92 0.39 -10.18 -1.59
C ASP A 92 -0.72 -10.18 -0.54
N VAL A 93 -0.63 -9.28 0.42
CA VAL A 93 -1.64 -9.20 1.48
C VAL A 93 -3.00 -8.85 0.89
N ILE A 94 -3.06 -7.87 -0.01
CA ILE A 94 -4.31 -7.48 -0.65
C ILE A 94 -4.88 -8.65 -1.45
N ASN A 95 -4.03 -9.36 -2.17
CA ASN A 95 -4.48 -10.42 -3.08
C ASN A 95 -4.85 -11.72 -2.39
N THR A 96 -4.35 -11.97 -1.20
CA THR A 96 -4.55 -13.27 -0.53
C THR A 96 -5.42 -13.21 0.71
N THR A 97 -5.59 -12.04 1.30
CA THR A 97 -6.30 -11.90 2.56
C THR A 97 -7.80 -11.87 2.38
N LYS A 98 -8.51 -12.59 3.24
CA LYS A 98 -9.99 -12.61 3.22
C LYS A 98 -10.59 -11.73 4.31
N ASP A 99 -9.82 -11.33 5.28
CA ASP A 99 -10.30 -10.49 6.38
C ASP A 99 -10.21 -9.02 5.96
N ILE A 100 -11.22 -8.60 5.23
CA ILE A 100 -11.33 -7.25 4.68
C ILE A 100 -12.68 -6.68 5.09
N LYS A 101 -12.68 -5.47 5.60
CA LYS A 101 -13.92 -4.78 5.95
C LYS A 101 -13.82 -3.30 5.60
N VAL A 102 -14.97 -2.65 5.48
CA VAL A 102 -15.01 -1.22 5.27
C VAL A 102 -14.59 -0.55 6.58
N SER A 103 -13.66 0.40 6.48
CA SER A 103 -13.18 1.15 7.63
C SER A 103 -14.22 2.17 8.07
N ASP A 104 -14.25 2.47 9.35
CA ASP A 104 -15.14 3.50 9.91
C ASP A 104 -14.70 4.92 9.55
N VAL A 105 -13.48 5.06 9.04
CA VAL A 105 -12.93 6.37 8.72
C VAL A 105 -12.74 6.52 7.21
N THR A 106 -12.73 7.75 6.75
CA THR A 106 -12.40 8.06 5.36
C THR A 106 -11.07 8.79 5.32
N HIS A 107 -10.43 8.79 4.16
CA HIS A 107 -9.18 9.51 3.95
C HIS A 107 -9.30 10.27 2.63
N GLN A 108 -9.09 11.59 2.68
CA GLN A 108 -9.24 12.45 1.52
C GLN A 108 -10.62 12.29 0.88
N ASN A 109 -11.65 12.13 1.70
CA ASN A 109 -13.03 11.92 1.27
C ASN A 109 -13.27 10.62 0.50
N ASN A 110 -12.33 9.70 0.55
CA ASN A 110 -12.47 8.38 -0.07
C ASN A 110 -12.74 7.33 0.98
N GLU A 111 -13.56 6.36 0.61
CA GLU A 111 -13.83 5.20 1.46
C GLU A 111 -12.55 4.39 1.64
N CYS A 112 -12.37 3.85 2.84
CA CYS A 112 -11.20 3.04 3.16
C CYS A 112 -11.61 1.63 3.53
N LEU A 113 -10.69 0.70 3.27
CA LEU A 113 -10.83 -0.69 3.69
C LEU A 113 -9.76 -1.01 4.71
N GLU A 114 -10.13 -1.80 5.70
CA GLU A 114 -9.18 -2.33 6.66
C GLU A 114 -8.92 -3.79 6.31
N ILE A 115 -7.66 -4.14 6.13
CA ILE A 115 -7.23 -5.47 5.72
C ILE A 115 -6.32 -6.02 6.79
N CYS A 116 -6.67 -7.18 7.35
CA CYS A 116 -5.92 -7.79 8.43
C CYS A 116 -5.42 -9.16 8.01
N THR A 117 -4.16 -9.45 8.23
CA THR A 117 -3.61 -10.76 7.98
C THR A 117 -2.73 -11.19 9.14
N ASN A 118 -2.78 -12.47 9.47
CA ASN A 118 -1.96 -13.03 10.52
C ASN A 118 -0.60 -13.39 9.92
N ILE A 119 0.47 -12.79 10.45
CA ILE A 119 1.81 -13.05 9.92
C ILE A 119 2.42 -14.27 10.57
N SER A 120 2.31 -14.37 11.90
CA SER A 120 2.86 -15.49 12.64
C SER A 120 2.17 -15.58 13.98
N GLY A 121 1.31 -16.55 14.15
CA GLY A 121 0.63 -16.81 15.41
C GLY A 121 0.02 -15.60 16.07
N GLU A 122 0.83 -14.84 16.76
CA GLU A 122 0.39 -13.74 17.59
C GLU A 122 0.45 -12.36 16.95
N ILE A 123 1.04 -12.28 15.76
CA ILE A 123 1.24 -10.97 15.11
C ILE A 123 0.27 -10.82 13.95
N THR A 124 -0.51 -9.77 14.00
CA THR A 124 -1.41 -9.40 12.92
C THR A 124 -0.88 -8.16 12.22
N PHE A 125 -0.83 -8.22 10.92
CA PHE A 125 -0.47 -7.07 10.09
C PHE A 125 -1.76 -6.42 9.62
N VAL A 126 -1.91 -5.14 9.90
CA VAL A 126 -3.10 -4.39 9.55
C VAL A 126 -2.75 -3.32 8.54
N MET A 127 -3.51 -3.27 7.48
CA MET A 127 -3.38 -2.22 6.48
C MET A 127 -4.69 -1.46 6.35
N GLU A 128 -4.58 -0.15 6.20
CA GLU A 128 -5.71 0.65 5.80
C GLU A 128 -5.41 1.20 4.42
N VAL A 129 -6.30 0.94 3.48
CA VAL A 129 -6.15 1.40 2.10
C VAL A 129 -7.38 2.22 1.73
N ARG A 130 -7.17 3.29 0.97
CA ARG A 130 -8.29 4.08 0.46
C ARG A 130 -8.60 3.65 -0.97
N ILE A 131 -9.87 3.72 -1.30
CA ILE A 131 -10.33 3.43 -2.65
C ILE A 131 -10.21 4.72 -3.44
N HIS A 132 -9.21 4.77 -4.29
CA HIS A 132 -8.92 5.96 -5.06
C HIS A 132 -9.59 5.91 -6.42
N TYR A 133 -9.87 7.08 -6.94
CA TYR A 133 -10.50 7.25 -8.23
C TYR A 133 -9.78 6.43 -9.31
N GLY A 134 -10.56 5.77 -10.19
CA GLY A 134 -9.98 5.02 -11.29
C GLY A 134 -9.66 3.57 -10.99
N GLY A 135 -10.12 3.05 -9.86
CA GLY A 135 -9.92 1.63 -9.54
C GLY A 135 -8.62 1.33 -8.84
N TRP A 136 -7.99 2.33 -8.25
CA TRP A 136 -6.76 2.17 -7.48
C TRP A 136 -7.05 1.95 -6.00
N LEU A 137 -6.27 1.07 -5.39
CA LEU A 137 -6.17 1.03 -3.93
C LEU A 137 -4.86 1.69 -3.54
N ALA A 138 -4.92 2.61 -2.59
CA ALA A 138 -3.74 3.35 -2.14
C ALA A 138 -3.56 3.12 -0.65
N LEU A 139 -2.37 2.70 -0.25
CA LEU A 139 -2.07 2.55 1.17
C LEU A 139 -2.21 3.89 1.89
N VAL A 140 -2.92 3.87 3.01
CA VAL A 140 -2.99 5.01 3.92
C VAL A 140 -1.96 4.80 5.03
N THR A 141 -2.00 3.65 5.67
CA THR A 141 -1.09 3.30 6.74
C THR A 141 -1.10 1.79 6.97
N CYS A 142 -0.08 1.30 7.63
CA CYS A 142 -0.06 -0.10 8.07
C CYS A 142 0.73 -0.21 9.37
N TYR A 143 0.47 -1.29 10.11
CA TYR A 143 1.12 -1.51 11.39
C TYR A 143 0.98 -2.97 11.80
N ARG A 144 1.77 -3.36 12.79
CA ARG A 144 1.71 -4.69 13.37
C ARG A 144 1.05 -4.62 14.74
N LEU A 145 0.12 -5.54 14.96
CA LEU A 145 -0.50 -5.72 16.28
C LEU A 145 -0.03 -7.04 16.86
N ASN A 146 0.42 -7.01 18.10
CA ASN A 146 0.74 -8.21 18.82
C ASN A 146 -0.49 -8.67 19.59
N ARG A 147 -1.13 -9.71 19.09
CA ARG A 147 -2.37 -10.21 19.69
C ARG A 147 -2.14 -11.07 20.93
N GLY A 148 -0.91 -11.53 21.10
CA GLY A 148 -0.60 -12.52 22.14
C GLY A 148 -0.63 -12.03 23.55
N GLY A 149 -1.13 -10.93 23.78
CA GLY A 149 -1.23 -10.45 25.12
C GLY A 149 -0.87 -9.05 25.25
N ALA A 150 -0.46 -8.55 24.25
CA ALA A 150 -0.12 -7.19 24.37
C ALA A 150 -1.34 -6.35 24.22
N THR A 151 -1.42 -5.50 25.08
CA THR A 151 -2.30 -4.40 24.91
C THR A 151 -1.66 -3.51 23.90
N LEU A 152 -2.31 -3.27 22.95
CA LEU A 152 -1.69 -2.54 21.87
C LEU A 152 -2.11 -1.09 21.86
#